data_31af30442d0a6fce9439a8f186955e03
#
_entry.id   31af30442d0a6fce9439a8f186955e03
#
_cell.length_a   1.000
_cell.length_b   1.000
_cell.length_c   1.000
_cell.angle_alpha   90.00
_cell.angle_beta   90.00
_cell.angle_gamma   90.00
#
_symmetry.space_group_name_H-M   'P 1'
#
loop_
_entity.id
_entity.type
_entity.pdbx_description
1 polymer ?
#
loop_
_entity_poly.entity_id
_entity_poly.type
_entity_poly.pdbx_seq_one_letter_code
_entity_poly.pdbx_strand_id
1 'polypeptide(L)'
;MGVRRGDGMNKLVDVLSWVAMRCSQNKYLNAIKNTFQNYMPISLAGAVGMLWTNVLVNENGGLGAIFPLIMDLKFFSPIFEALKYASISCMSIVIVLLLSSEIAEANGDHDIYPVIVSFLSWLVVTPHTIDGSHINVLLHTGGGGIVQTKLSTFVHIPHSIGITLKDFTAQGIGSTYTSSTGLLTAMFVAIIATELYHLLRNCDCLLIKLPSQVSTNQVLSFMNIVPTFLTLLIMSSISYLCILSTGHTINTNIYNLVQFPLQLMVGDNLIAVLVLYFIILLFWVVGFHGKNLMLPIVESLYRPLLYINMAAFNAGLRGKDIPYVFNSMMFQMFGEVGGSGCTLGLVIYILIFSQRHDNRLIANISLFPSLVNINETVIFGMPIVLNPLLSIPFILAPLISLTAGYFLIQIGFCPRVIMEVPWVMPPILLGFLVTGGSIYGAISHLICIFISLLVYAPFIYIYERKQKKEEYLY
;
A
#
# COMPACT_ATOMS: atom_id res chain seq x y z
N MET A 1 38.61 -20.44 28.67
CA MET A 1 38.27 -19.04 28.32
C MET A 1 36.90 -19.00 27.64
N GLY A 2 35.84 -18.85 28.47
CA GLY A 2 34.46 -18.73 28.01
C GLY A 2 34.23 -17.36 27.41
N VAL A 3 33.95 -17.31 26.13
CA VAL A 3 33.71 -16.08 25.37
C VAL A 3 32.40 -15.46 25.82
N ARG A 4 32.45 -14.25 26.42
CA ARG A 4 31.31 -13.33 26.64
C ARG A 4 30.69 -12.89 25.31
N ARG A 5 30.10 -13.81 24.56
CA ARG A 5 29.38 -13.53 23.27
C ARG A 5 27.86 -13.36 23.46
N GLY A 6 27.35 -13.50 24.69
CA GLY A 6 25.90 -13.50 24.92
C GLY A 6 25.23 -12.13 25.15
N ASP A 7 25.96 -11.15 25.75
CA ASP A 7 25.31 -9.93 26.28
C ASP A 7 24.80 -8.97 25.20
N GLY A 8 25.55 -8.81 24.13
CA GLY A 8 25.13 -7.90 23.02
C GLY A 8 23.97 -8.45 22.20
N MET A 9 23.97 -9.76 21.92
CA MET A 9 22.90 -10.45 21.17
C MET A 9 21.60 -10.46 21.99
N ASN A 10 21.67 -10.75 23.28
CA ASN A 10 20.52 -10.75 24.17
C ASN A 10 19.89 -9.33 24.28
N LYS A 11 20.71 -8.28 24.42
CA LYS A 11 20.21 -6.89 24.42
C LYS A 11 19.53 -6.51 23.10
N LEU A 12 20.08 -6.93 21.96
CA LEU A 12 19.46 -6.69 20.66
C LEU A 12 18.10 -7.41 20.56
N VAL A 13 18.05 -8.68 20.98
CA VAL A 13 16.79 -9.47 21.01
C VAL A 13 15.77 -8.80 21.92
N ASP A 14 16.17 -8.33 23.09
CA ASP A 14 15.29 -7.66 24.06
C ASP A 14 14.73 -6.34 23.48
N VAL A 15 15.56 -5.53 22.84
CA VAL A 15 15.11 -4.28 22.19
C VAL A 15 14.15 -4.59 21.03
N LEU A 16 14.50 -5.53 20.16
CA LEU A 16 13.65 -5.90 19.03
C LEU A 16 12.32 -6.49 19.50
N SER A 17 12.33 -7.37 20.52
CA SER A 17 11.10 -7.92 21.08
C SER A 17 10.23 -6.86 21.77
N TRP A 18 10.82 -5.88 22.43
CA TRP A 18 10.10 -4.75 23.02
C TRP A 18 9.43 -3.89 21.93
N VAL A 19 10.17 -3.53 20.87
CA VAL A 19 9.61 -2.77 19.72
C VAL A 19 8.48 -3.57 19.05
N ALA A 20 8.72 -4.85 18.79
CA ALA A 20 7.73 -5.75 18.19
C ALA A 20 6.43 -5.80 19.01
N MET A 21 6.57 -5.96 20.33
CA MET A 21 5.43 -5.99 21.25
C MET A 21 4.66 -4.67 21.26
N ARG A 22 5.38 -3.53 21.29
CA ARG A 22 4.76 -2.19 21.25
C ARG A 22 3.99 -1.95 19.94
N CYS A 23 4.56 -2.32 18.80
CA CYS A 23 3.90 -2.20 17.50
C CYS A 23 2.68 -3.12 17.40
N SER A 24 2.81 -4.39 17.82
CA SER A 24 1.73 -5.39 17.74
C SER A 24 0.58 -5.14 18.72
N GLN A 25 0.82 -4.41 19.82
CA GLN A 25 -0.22 -4.06 20.81
C GLN A 25 -0.87 -2.70 20.55
N ASN A 26 -0.36 -1.91 19.61
CA ASN A 26 -0.94 -0.60 19.32
C ASN A 26 -2.24 -0.75 18.51
N LYS A 27 -3.37 -0.34 19.09
CA LYS A 27 -4.69 -0.49 18.45
C LYS A 27 -4.80 0.24 17.12
N TYR A 28 -4.23 1.44 17.00
CA TYR A 28 -4.32 2.23 15.76
C TYR A 28 -3.48 1.62 14.63
N LEU A 29 -2.26 1.18 14.94
CA LEU A 29 -1.42 0.51 13.94
C LEU A 29 -2.05 -0.81 13.46
N ASN A 30 -2.66 -1.56 14.38
CA ASN A 30 -3.37 -2.79 14.02
C ASN A 30 -4.64 -2.50 13.20
N ALA A 31 -5.43 -1.50 13.58
CA ALA A 31 -6.60 -1.08 12.83
C ALA A 31 -6.22 -0.64 11.40
N ILE A 32 -5.17 0.16 11.23
CA ILE A 32 -4.67 0.58 9.92
C ILE A 32 -4.21 -0.64 9.10
N LYS A 33 -3.43 -1.55 9.68
CA LYS A 33 -2.99 -2.78 9.02
C LYS A 33 -4.19 -3.61 8.53
N ASN A 34 -5.15 -3.89 9.42
CA ASN A 34 -6.33 -4.67 9.11
C ASN A 34 -7.19 -3.99 8.03
N THR A 35 -7.35 -2.68 8.11
CA THR A 35 -8.03 -1.88 7.10
C THR A 35 -7.46 -2.10 5.71
N PHE A 36 -6.14 -1.99 5.53
CA PHE A 36 -5.52 -2.22 4.23
C PHE A 36 -5.60 -3.69 3.78
N GLN A 37 -5.51 -4.64 4.70
CA GLN A 37 -5.73 -6.05 4.39
C GLN A 37 -7.16 -6.32 3.91
N ASN A 38 -8.16 -5.74 4.58
CA ASN A 38 -9.57 -5.86 4.22
C ASN A 38 -9.91 -5.06 2.93
N TYR A 39 -9.16 -4.01 2.62
CA TYR A 39 -9.30 -3.27 1.36
C TYR A 39 -8.67 -3.98 0.16
N MET A 40 -7.72 -4.88 0.35
CA MET A 40 -6.99 -5.56 -0.74
C MET A 40 -7.90 -6.22 -1.79
N PRO A 41 -8.97 -6.95 -1.47
CA PRO A 41 -9.86 -7.52 -2.49
C PRO A 41 -10.53 -6.45 -3.37
N ILE A 42 -10.85 -5.29 -2.79
CA ILE A 42 -11.49 -4.16 -3.48
C ILE A 42 -10.49 -3.49 -4.42
N SER A 43 -9.26 -3.26 -3.95
CA SER A 43 -8.19 -2.68 -4.78
C SER A 43 -7.80 -3.60 -5.94
N LEU A 44 -7.82 -4.93 -5.73
CA LEU A 44 -7.58 -5.91 -6.79
C LEU A 44 -8.65 -5.86 -7.89
N ALA A 45 -9.92 -5.67 -7.53
CA ALA A 45 -10.98 -5.48 -8.53
C ALA A 45 -10.69 -4.24 -9.40
N GLY A 46 -10.23 -3.15 -8.78
CA GLY A 46 -9.78 -1.95 -9.50
C GLY A 46 -8.54 -2.18 -10.36
N ALA A 47 -7.58 -2.96 -9.86
CA ALA A 47 -6.38 -3.32 -10.63
C ALA A 47 -6.73 -4.15 -11.89
N VAL A 48 -7.71 -5.06 -11.80
CA VAL A 48 -8.23 -5.77 -12.98
C VAL A 48 -8.83 -4.79 -13.98
N GLY A 49 -9.60 -3.79 -13.52
CA GLY A 49 -10.11 -2.72 -14.37
C GLY A 49 -8.98 -1.94 -15.06
N MET A 50 -7.91 -1.62 -14.35
CA MET A 50 -6.73 -0.95 -14.92
C MET A 50 -5.98 -1.83 -15.92
N LEU A 51 -5.80 -3.12 -15.64
CA LEU A 51 -5.18 -4.07 -16.57
C LEU A 51 -5.97 -4.19 -17.85
N TRP A 52 -7.30 -4.25 -17.75
CA TRP A 52 -8.17 -4.25 -18.91
C TRP A 52 -7.94 -3.03 -19.80
N THR A 53 -8.07 -1.83 -19.23
CA THR A 53 -8.02 -0.58 -19.99
C THR A 53 -6.62 -0.20 -20.46
N ASN A 54 -5.57 -0.52 -19.70
CA ASN A 54 -4.21 -0.07 -20.01
C ASN A 54 -3.32 -1.16 -20.63
N VAL A 55 -3.63 -2.44 -20.42
CA VAL A 55 -2.80 -3.55 -20.92
C VAL A 55 -3.53 -4.33 -22.02
N LEU A 56 -4.79 -4.73 -21.82
CA LEU A 56 -5.51 -5.55 -22.78
C LEU A 56 -5.98 -4.75 -23.99
N VAL A 57 -6.82 -3.73 -23.79
CA VAL A 57 -7.50 -3.01 -24.87
C VAL A 57 -6.91 -1.62 -25.16
N ASN A 58 -5.64 -1.42 -24.86
CA ASN A 58 -4.94 -0.16 -25.13
C ASN A 58 -4.41 -0.14 -26.58
N GLU A 59 -4.81 0.89 -27.33
CA GLU A 59 -4.40 1.08 -28.72
C GLU A 59 -2.92 1.47 -28.89
N ASN A 60 -2.34 2.13 -27.88
CA ASN A 60 -1.05 2.79 -27.99
C ASN A 60 0.13 2.02 -27.34
N GLY A 61 -0.10 0.83 -26.76
CA GLY A 61 0.98 0.13 -26.09
C GLY A 61 0.58 -1.16 -25.35
N GLY A 62 -0.68 -1.58 -25.43
CA GLY A 62 -1.17 -2.81 -24.82
C GLY A 62 -1.14 -4.01 -25.79
N LEU A 63 -1.70 -5.14 -25.35
CA LEU A 63 -1.86 -6.32 -26.17
C LEU A 63 -2.77 -6.05 -27.38
N GLY A 64 -3.73 -5.13 -27.27
CA GLY A 64 -4.57 -4.68 -28.37
C GLY A 64 -3.79 -4.04 -29.52
N ALA A 65 -2.67 -3.37 -29.25
CA ALA A 65 -1.78 -2.83 -30.26
C ALA A 65 -1.05 -3.93 -31.05
N ILE A 66 -0.77 -5.08 -30.39
CA ILE A 66 -0.07 -6.23 -31.01
C ILE A 66 -1.07 -7.17 -31.68
N PHE A 67 -2.22 -7.37 -31.06
CA PHE A 67 -3.26 -8.29 -31.52
C PHE A 67 -4.58 -7.53 -31.74
N PRO A 68 -4.88 -7.08 -32.98
CA PRO A 68 -6.08 -6.27 -33.30
C PRO A 68 -7.39 -6.92 -32.85
N LEU A 69 -7.48 -8.26 -32.88
CA LEU A 69 -8.66 -9.01 -32.43
C LEU A 69 -9.06 -8.71 -30.97
N ILE A 70 -8.07 -8.37 -30.11
CA ILE A 70 -8.33 -8.01 -28.71
C ILE A 70 -9.06 -6.67 -28.60
N MET A 71 -8.97 -5.81 -29.61
CA MET A 71 -9.65 -4.52 -29.62
C MET A 71 -11.17 -4.64 -29.69
N ASP A 72 -11.71 -5.73 -30.22
CA ASP A 72 -13.15 -6.00 -30.21
C ASP A 72 -13.70 -6.10 -28.78
N LEU A 73 -12.85 -6.52 -27.84
CA LEU A 73 -13.19 -6.57 -26.42
C LEU A 73 -13.35 -5.18 -25.78
N LYS A 74 -12.94 -4.10 -26.45
CA LYS A 74 -13.09 -2.71 -25.97
C LYS A 74 -14.56 -2.36 -25.67
N PHE A 75 -15.51 -3.06 -26.29
CA PHE A 75 -16.93 -2.95 -26.00
C PHE A 75 -17.25 -3.14 -24.50
N PHE A 76 -16.49 -3.97 -23.79
CA PHE A 76 -16.66 -4.22 -22.36
C PHE A 76 -15.96 -3.20 -21.44
N SER A 77 -15.21 -2.25 -22.00
CA SER A 77 -14.46 -1.26 -21.21
C SER A 77 -15.28 -0.48 -20.20
N PRO A 78 -16.55 -0.08 -20.46
CA PRO A 78 -17.37 0.61 -19.47
C PRO A 78 -17.56 -0.17 -18.16
N ILE A 79 -17.61 -1.51 -18.22
CA ILE A 79 -17.73 -2.38 -17.04
C ILE A 79 -16.47 -2.25 -16.18
N PHE A 80 -15.30 -2.35 -16.80
CA PHE A 80 -14.00 -2.27 -16.12
C PHE A 80 -13.68 -0.86 -15.63
N GLU A 81 -14.15 0.17 -16.33
CA GLU A 81 -14.08 1.55 -15.85
C GLU A 81 -14.95 1.77 -14.61
N ALA A 82 -16.14 1.19 -14.55
CA ALA A 82 -16.99 1.23 -13.36
C ALA A 82 -16.34 0.52 -12.17
N LEU A 83 -15.71 -0.66 -12.38
CA LEU A 83 -14.95 -1.35 -11.34
C LEU A 83 -13.79 -0.49 -10.80
N LYS A 84 -13.03 0.13 -11.71
CA LYS A 84 -11.93 1.04 -11.36
C LYS A 84 -12.43 2.24 -10.58
N TYR A 85 -13.55 2.84 -11.00
CA TYR A 85 -14.14 3.99 -10.30
C TYR A 85 -14.58 3.63 -8.88
N ALA A 86 -15.35 2.56 -8.72
CA ALA A 86 -15.88 2.13 -7.43
C ALA A 86 -14.77 1.74 -6.43
N SER A 87 -13.66 1.20 -6.91
CA SER A 87 -12.56 0.76 -6.06
C SER A 87 -11.50 1.84 -5.86
N ILE A 88 -10.83 2.29 -6.93
CA ILE A 88 -9.67 3.19 -6.84
C ILE A 88 -10.09 4.65 -6.64
N SER A 89 -11.07 5.12 -7.41
CA SER A 89 -11.50 6.53 -7.32
C SER A 89 -12.34 6.83 -6.07
N CYS A 90 -12.96 5.80 -5.47
CA CYS A 90 -13.73 5.92 -4.21
C CYS A 90 -13.00 5.34 -2.99
N MET A 91 -11.70 5.16 -3.08
CA MET A 91 -10.86 4.52 -2.05
C MET A 91 -11.03 5.14 -0.66
N SER A 92 -10.96 6.46 -0.55
CA SER A 92 -11.04 7.16 0.75
C SER A 92 -12.34 6.87 1.48
N ILE A 93 -13.45 6.73 0.75
CA ILE A 93 -14.77 6.35 1.31
C ILE A 93 -14.68 4.96 1.95
N VAL A 94 -14.14 3.99 1.21
CA VAL A 94 -14.02 2.62 1.71
C VAL A 94 -13.10 2.53 2.91
N ILE A 95 -11.98 3.29 2.89
CA ILE A 95 -11.03 3.33 4.01
C ILE A 95 -11.66 3.95 5.27
N VAL A 96 -12.46 5.02 5.15
CA VAL A 96 -13.20 5.56 6.32
C VAL A 96 -14.07 4.49 6.95
N LEU A 97 -14.84 3.76 6.15
CA LEU A 97 -15.74 2.71 6.64
C LEU A 97 -15.00 1.57 7.30
N LEU A 98 -13.96 1.05 6.65
CA LEU A 98 -13.18 -0.06 7.18
C LEU A 98 -12.41 0.32 8.44
N LEU A 99 -11.72 1.48 8.43
CA LEU A 99 -10.90 1.90 9.57
C LEU A 99 -11.75 2.25 10.80
N SER A 100 -12.88 2.90 10.59
CA SER A 100 -13.79 3.17 11.70
C SER A 100 -14.40 1.90 12.29
N SER A 101 -14.66 0.88 11.47
CA SER A 101 -15.11 -0.44 11.93
C SER A 101 -14.03 -1.13 12.78
N GLU A 102 -12.78 -1.14 12.34
CA GLU A 102 -11.65 -1.75 13.07
C GLU A 102 -11.39 -1.05 14.42
N ILE A 103 -11.52 0.29 14.45
CA ILE A 103 -11.35 1.06 15.70
C ILE A 103 -12.54 0.85 16.64
N ALA A 104 -13.78 0.82 16.11
CA ALA A 104 -14.97 0.55 16.90
C ALA A 104 -14.89 -0.84 17.56
N GLU A 105 -14.49 -1.85 16.81
CA GLU A 105 -14.29 -3.20 17.33
C GLU A 105 -13.22 -3.23 18.43
N ALA A 106 -12.10 -2.54 18.21
CA ALA A 106 -11.03 -2.41 19.20
C ALA A 106 -11.47 -1.66 20.48
N ASN A 107 -12.50 -0.83 20.41
CA ASN A 107 -13.13 -0.14 21.53
C ASN A 107 -14.25 -0.97 22.21
N GLY A 108 -14.63 -2.12 21.63
CA GLY A 108 -15.73 -2.94 22.10
C GLY A 108 -17.12 -2.47 21.63
N ASP A 109 -17.17 -1.59 20.64
CA ASP A 109 -18.42 -1.15 20.01
C ASP A 109 -18.75 -2.06 18.82
N HIS A 110 -19.79 -2.86 18.95
CA HIS A 110 -20.14 -3.88 17.94
C HIS A 110 -21.35 -3.47 17.07
N ASP A 111 -21.84 -2.26 17.19
CA ASP A 111 -22.93 -1.76 16.35
C ASP A 111 -22.43 -0.89 15.17
N ILE A 112 -23.33 -0.56 14.26
CA ILE A 112 -22.98 0.18 13.02
C ILE A 112 -22.82 1.69 13.23
N TYR A 113 -23.26 2.26 14.36
CA TYR A 113 -23.31 3.71 14.58
C TYR A 113 -21.92 4.39 14.51
N PRO A 114 -20.85 3.84 15.15
CA PRO A 114 -19.51 4.44 15.05
C PRO A 114 -19.05 4.60 13.59
N VAL A 115 -19.36 3.60 12.75
CA VAL A 115 -18.99 3.60 11.33
C VAL A 115 -19.76 4.66 10.54
N ILE A 116 -21.09 4.72 10.76
CA ILE A 116 -21.95 5.71 10.10
C ILE A 116 -21.55 7.12 10.52
N VAL A 117 -21.35 7.37 11.83
CA VAL A 117 -21.00 8.70 12.36
C VAL A 117 -19.64 9.14 11.85
N SER A 118 -18.67 8.22 11.77
CA SER A 118 -17.37 8.50 11.22
C SER A 118 -17.43 8.85 9.72
N PHE A 119 -18.22 8.13 8.94
CA PHE A 119 -18.45 8.44 7.53
C PHE A 119 -19.12 9.80 7.34
N LEU A 120 -20.17 10.09 8.12
CA LEU A 120 -20.83 11.41 8.10
C LEU A 120 -19.88 12.53 8.53
N SER A 121 -19.02 12.29 9.52
CA SER A 121 -17.98 13.24 9.93
C SER A 121 -16.99 13.52 8.79
N TRP A 122 -16.60 12.49 8.03
CA TRP A 122 -15.76 12.67 6.84
C TRP A 122 -16.47 13.51 5.77
N LEU A 123 -17.78 13.28 5.54
CA LEU A 123 -18.58 14.13 4.64
C LEU A 123 -18.61 15.59 5.11
N VAL A 124 -18.80 15.83 6.39
CA VAL A 124 -18.87 17.18 6.97
C VAL A 124 -17.57 17.97 6.82
N VAL A 125 -16.42 17.32 6.94
CA VAL A 125 -15.11 17.98 6.82
C VAL A 125 -14.61 18.07 5.37
N THR A 126 -15.24 17.35 4.45
CA THR A 126 -14.88 17.34 3.04
C THR A 126 -15.65 18.41 2.28
N PRO A 127 -14.99 19.24 1.45
CA PRO A 127 -15.70 20.21 0.61
C PRO A 127 -16.72 19.52 -0.31
N HIS A 128 -17.94 20.00 -0.28
CA HIS A 128 -19.08 19.49 -1.05
C HIS A 128 -19.52 20.44 -2.17
N THR A 129 -18.73 21.46 -2.44
CA THR A 129 -18.89 22.36 -3.58
C THR A 129 -17.70 22.18 -4.52
N ILE A 130 -17.99 21.96 -5.78
CA ILE A 130 -16.99 21.93 -6.86
C ILE A 130 -17.07 23.28 -7.55
N ASP A 131 -16.02 24.10 -7.41
CA ASP A 131 -15.90 25.35 -8.17
C ASP A 131 -15.39 25.09 -9.59
N GLY A 132 -15.59 26.05 -10.49
CA GLY A 132 -15.20 25.93 -11.89
C GLY A 132 -13.70 25.70 -12.11
N SER A 133 -12.84 25.99 -11.12
CA SER A 133 -11.39 25.80 -11.21
C SER A 133 -10.96 24.34 -11.24
N HIS A 134 -11.82 23.44 -10.77
CA HIS A 134 -11.59 22.00 -10.73
C HIS A 134 -12.26 21.22 -11.88
N ILE A 135 -12.99 21.90 -12.78
CA ILE A 135 -13.69 21.26 -13.90
C ILE A 135 -12.75 21.13 -15.09
N ASN A 136 -12.53 19.91 -15.55
CA ASN A 136 -11.88 19.63 -16.82
C ASN A 136 -12.94 19.67 -17.92
N VAL A 137 -12.77 20.55 -18.90
CA VAL A 137 -13.65 20.66 -20.06
C VAL A 137 -13.05 19.89 -21.22
N LEU A 138 -13.84 19.00 -21.80
CA LEU A 138 -13.52 18.32 -23.05
C LEU A 138 -14.01 19.16 -24.21
N LEU A 139 -13.10 19.77 -24.96
CA LEU A 139 -13.43 20.52 -26.17
C LEU A 139 -13.28 19.60 -27.37
N HIS A 140 -14.37 19.42 -28.09
CA HIS A 140 -14.33 18.81 -29.43
C HIS A 140 -13.92 19.87 -30.44
N THR A 141 -12.72 19.75 -31.00
CA THR A 141 -12.29 20.60 -32.11
C THR A 141 -12.90 20.10 -33.40
N GLY A 142 -13.31 21.00 -34.32
CA GLY A 142 -13.95 20.68 -35.58
C GLY A 142 -13.16 19.77 -36.53
N GLY A 143 -11.95 19.35 -36.15
CA GLY A 143 -11.11 18.38 -36.88
C GLY A 143 -11.04 16.99 -36.20
N GLY A 144 -11.96 16.64 -35.28
CA GLY A 144 -12.01 15.33 -34.62
C GLY A 144 -11.04 15.16 -33.45
N GLY A 145 -10.28 16.20 -33.09
CA GLY A 145 -9.42 16.18 -31.89
C GLY A 145 -10.21 16.50 -30.61
N ILE A 146 -9.82 15.86 -29.49
CA ILE A 146 -10.34 16.17 -28.16
C ILE A 146 -9.20 16.84 -27.38
N VAL A 147 -9.42 18.07 -26.92
CA VAL A 147 -8.48 18.78 -26.03
C VAL A 147 -9.09 18.82 -24.63
N GLN A 148 -8.42 18.20 -23.68
CA GLN A 148 -8.77 18.29 -22.27
C GLN A 148 -7.99 19.44 -21.63
N THR A 149 -8.68 20.41 -21.04
CA THR A 149 -8.05 21.54 -20.37
C THR A 149 -8.81 21.91 -19.10
N LYS A 150 -8.10 22.49 -18.11
CA LYS A 150 -8.75 23.03 -16.91
C LYS A 150 -9.48 24.31 -17.25
N LEU A 151 -10.66 24.51 -16.68
CA LEU A 151 -11.48 25.70 -16.92
C LEU A 151 -10.72 27.02 -16.58
N SER A 152 -9.81 26.97 -15.59
CA SER A 152 -8.95 28.09 -15.20
C SER A 152 -7.91 28.50 -16.25
N THR A 153 -7.67 27.69 -17.27
CA THR A 153 -6.66 27.92 -18.34
C THR A 153 -7.23 28.57 -19.59
N PHE A 154 -8.51 28.91 -19.63
CA PHE A 154 -9.17 29.58 -20.76
C PHE A 154 -8.83 31.06 -20.85
N VAL A 155 -7.58 31.42 -21.04
CA VAL A 155 -7.21 32.83 -21.21
C VAL A 155 -7.06 33.26 -22.66
N HIS A 156 -6.91 32.34 -23.63
CA HIS A 156 -6.81 32.70 -25.06
C HIS A 156 -7.25 31.54 -25.97
N ILE A 157 -8.50 31.54 -26.40
CA ILE A 157 -8.91 30.83 -27.62
C ILE A 157 -9.26 31.90 -28.68
N PRO A 158 -8.46 32.08 -29.73
CA PRO A 158 -8.87 32.92 -30.83
C PRO A 158 -9.94 32.19 -31.66
N HIS A 159 -11.08 32.85 -31.77
CA HIS A 159 -12.25 32.49 -32.57
C HIS A 159 -13.20 31.39 -32.05
N SER A 160 -14.32 31.90 -31.53
CA SER A 160 -15.64 31.31 -31.42
C SER A 160 -15.85 30.17 -30.41
N ILE A 161 -16.53 30.49 -29.47
CA ILE A 161 -17.40 29.98 -28.42
C ILE A 161 -16.89 30.47 -27.07
N GLY A 162 -17.27 31.72 -26.76
CA GLY A 162 -17.14 32.22 -25.39
C GLY A 162 -18.18 31.53 -24.51
N ILE A 163 -17.86 30.41 -23.89
CA ILE A 163 -18.58 29.92 -22.73
C ILE A 163 -18.00 30.69 -21.54
N THR A 164 -18.59 31.82 -21.21
CA THR A 164 -18.31 32.51 -19.96
C THR A 164 -19.11 31.79 -18.86
N LEU A 165 -18.53 30.74 -18.28
CA LEU A 165 -19.05 30.17 -17.03
C LEU A 165 -18.59 31.10 -15.87
N LYS A 166 -19.33 32.18 -15.65
CA LYS A 166 -19.24 32.94 -14.42
C LYS A 166 -19.92 32.12 -13.31
N ASP A 167 -19.17 31.90 -12.23
CA ASP A 167 -19.68 31.36 -10.95
C ASP A 167 -20.42 30.00 -11.05
N PHE A 168 -19.87 29.06 -11.82
CA PHE A 168 -20.40 27.69 -11.83
C PHE A 168 -19.98 26.98 -10.56
N THR A 169 -20.92 26.72 -9.68
CA THR A 169 -20.77 25.84 -8.52
C THR A 169 -21.67 24.63 -8.70
N ALA A 170 -21.10 23.44 -8.65
CA ALA A 170 -21.87 22.19 -8.59
C ALA A 170 -21.78 21.61 -7.17
N GLN A 171 -22.90 21.08 -6.68
CA GLN A 171 -22.86 20.28 -5.45
C GLN A 171 -22.31 18.89 -5.78
N GLY A 172 -21.28 18.48 -5.07
CA GLY A 172 -20.65 17.17 -5.24
C GLY A 172 -19.33 17.09 -4.50
N ILE A 173 -18.79 15.89 -4.37
CA ILE A 173 -17.48 15.67 -3.76
C ILE A 173 -16.49 15.47 -4.91
N GLY A 174 -15.45 16.30 -4.93
CA GLY A 174 -14.38 16.17 -5.92
C GLY A 174 -13.62 14.86 -5.79
N SER A 175 -13.21 14.27 -6.91
CA SER A 175 -12.43 13.02 -6.94
C SER A 175 -11.11 13.11 -6.16
N THR A 176 -10.57 14.31 -5.97
CA THR A 176 -9.40 14.58 -5.12
C THR A 176 -9.60 14.13 -3.68
N TYR A 177 -10.83 14.21 -3.17
CA TYR A 177 -11.15 13.84 -1.79
C TYR A 177 -11.55 12.38 -1.63
N THR A 178 -12.11 11.75 -2.67
CA THR A 178 -12.55 10.35 -2.65
C THR A 178 -11.44 9.37 -3.00
N SER A 179 -10.42 9.81 -3.76
CA SER A 179 -9.30 9.00 -4.24
C SER A 179 -8.14 8.95 -3.24
N SER A 180 -6.99 8.47 -3.69
CA SER A 180 -5.76 8.33 -2.90
C SER A 180 -5.22 9.63 -2.30
N THR A 181 -5.51 10.78 -2.90
CA THR A 181 -5.10 12.09 -2.36
C THR A 181 -5.87 12.46 -1.09
N GLY A 182 -7.12 12.01 -0.95
CA GLY A 182 -7.92 12.18 0.27
C GLY A 182 -7.66 11.12 1.34
N LEU A 183 -6.84 10.12 1.06
CA LEU A 183 -6.68 8.92 1.89
C LEU A 183 -6.25 9.23 3.33
N LEU A 184 -5.21 10.04 3.52
CA LEU A 184 -4.74 10.36 4.87
C LEU A 184 -5.78 11.17 5.66
N THR A 185 -6.46 12.11 5.02
CA THR A 185 -7.58 12.81 5.68
C THR A 185 -8.67 11.84 6.09
N ALA A 186 -9.02 10.90 5.22
CA ALA A 186 -9.99 9.84 5.52
C ALA A 186 -9.58 9.03 6.76
N MET A 187 -8.30 8.66 6.86
CA MET A 187 -7.76 7.91 8.00
C MET A 187 -7.79 8.74 9.30
N PHE A 188 -7.34 10.00 9.25
CA PHE A 188 -7.37 10.89 10.44
C PHE A 188 -8.79 11.13 10.92
N VAL A 189 -9.72 11.42 10.01
CA VAL A 189 -11.11 11.62 10.36
C VAL A 189 -11.74 10.35 10.92
N ALA A 190 -11.48 9.19 10.33
CA ALA A 190 -11.96 7.91 10.83
C ALA A 190 -11.51 7.66 12.28
N ILE A 191 -10.23 7.90 12.59
CA ILE A 191 -9.69 7.74 13.94
C ILE A 191 -10.35 8.72 14.90
N ILE A 192 -10.31 10.01 14.57
CA ILE A 192 -10.77 11.07 15.49
C ILE A 192 -12.27 10.97 15.71
N ALA A 193 -13.07 10.79 14.66
CA ALA A 193 -14.53 10.74 14.78
C ALA A 193 -15.01 9.49 15.52
N THR A 194 -14.38 8.33 15.28
CA THR A 194 -14.75 7.09 15.99
C THR A 194 -14.39 7.17 17.47
N GLU A 195 -13.21 7.67 17.82
CA GLU A 195 -12.82 7.86 19.22
C GLU A 195 -13.69 8.91 19.93
N LEU A 196 -13.96 10.02 19.27
CA LEU A 196 -14.81 11.07 19.82
C LEU A 196 -16.24 10.54 20.08
N TYR A 197 -16.79 9.81 19.11
CA TYR A 197 -18.09 9.18 19.26
C TYR A 197 -18.11 8.18 20.42
N HIS A 198 -17.10 7.31 20.52
CA HIS A 198 -16.96 6.35 21.61
C HIS A 198 -16.92 7.05 22.99
N LEU A 199 -16.12 8.11 23.11
CA LEU A 199 -16.05 8.90 24.34
C LEU A 199 -17.40 9.53 24.73
N LEU A 200 -18.11 10.13 23.76
CA LEU A 200 -19.41 10.76 23.99
C LEU A 200 -20.49 9.73 24.31
N ARG A 201 -20.47 8.59 23.67
CA ARG A 201 -21.40 7.49 23.90
C ARG A 201 -21.29 6.89 25.30
N ASN A 202 -20.07 6.84 25.85
CA ASN A 202 -19.81 6.29 27.18
C ASN A 202 -19.98 7.32 28.30
N CYS A 203 -20.42 8.56 27.99
CA CYS A 203 -20.70 9.57 28.97
C CYS A 203 -22.13 9.44 29.49
N ASP A 204 -22.30 8.98 30.71
CA ASP A 204 -23.62 8.77 31.35
C ASP A 204 -24.53 10.02 31.32
N CYS A 205 -23.94 11.22 31.31
CA CYS A 205 -24.72 12.48 31.29
C CYS A 205 -25.36 12.76 29.93
N LEU A 206 -24.94 12.11 28.86
CA LEU A 206 -25.45 12.29 27.51
C LEU A 206 -26.45 11.20 27.10
N LEU A 207 -26.59 10.15 27.90
CA LEU A 207 -27.44 9.01 27.59
C LEU A 207 -28.91 9.31 27.89
N ILE A 208 -29.78 9.16 26.90
CA ILE A 208 -31.23 9.20 27.06
C ILE A 208 -31.68 7.85 27.63
N LYS A 209 -32.04 7.86 28.92
CA LYS A 209 -32.54 6.64 29.59
C LYS A 209 -34.03 6.47 29.28
N LEU A 210 -34.36 5.36 28.63
CA LEU A 210 -35.74 5.00 28.30
C LEU A 210 -36.27 3.94 29.28
N PRO A 211 -37.59 3.88 29.46
CA PRO A 211 -38.24 2.83 30.27
C PRO A 211 -37.95 1.43 29.73
N SER A 212 -37.97 0.45 30.64
CA SER A 212 -37.64 -0.98 30.31
C SER A 212 -38.63 -1.66 29.35
N GLN A 213 -39.76 -1.04 29.05
CA GLN A 213 -40.76 -1.58 28.11
C GLN A 213 -40.47 -1.26 26.63
N VAL A 214 -39.44 -0.46 26.34
CA VAL A 214 -39.09 -0.06 24.99
C VAL A 214 -38.24 -1.16 24.34
N SER A 215 -38.45 -1.43 23.05
CA SER A 215 -37.65 -2.44 22.32
C SER A 215 -36.17 -2.06 22.27
N THR A 216 -35.29 -3.08 22.30
CA THR A 216 -33.82 -2.91 22.33
C THR A 216 -33.31 -2.02 21.18
N ASN A 217 -33.88 -2.15 19.97
CA ASN A 217 -33.47 -1.36 18.81
C ASN A 217 -33.84 0.13 18.97
N GLN A 218 -35.00 0.41 19.59
CA GLN A 218 -35.39 1.78 19.89
C GLN A 218 -34.50 2.39 20.97
N VAL A 219 -34.20 1.65 22.03
CA VAL A 219 -33.28 2.10 23.08
C VAL A 219 -31.91 2.46 22.47
N LEU A 220 -31.33 1.60 21.63
CA LEU A 220 -30.06 1.88 20.94
C LEU A 220 -30.14 3.15 20.08
N SER A 221 -31.23 3.34 19.34
CA SER A 221 -31.40 4.54 18.50
C SER A 221 -31.43 5.79 19.32
N PHE A 222 -32.19 5.83 20.42
CA PHE A 222 -32.27 7.00 21.29
C PHE A 222 -30.97 7.29 22.04
N MET A 223 -30.27 6.27 22.51
CA MET A 223 -28.96 6.43 23.17
C MET A 223 -27.92 7.07 22.25
N ASN A 224 -28.01 6.86 20.95
CA ASN A 224 -27.06 7.36 19.97
C ASN A 224 -27.37 8.75 19.41
N ILE A 225 -28.55 9.35 19.71
CA ILE A 225 -28.94 10.67 19.18
C ILE A 225 -27.95 11.75 19.60
N VAL A 226 -27.73 11.90 20.92
CA VAL A 226 -26.90 12.98 21.47
C VAL A 226 -25.42 12.77 21.10
N PRO A 227 -24.82 11.59 21.27
CA PRO A 227 -23.45 11.33 20.82
C PRO A 227 -23.24 11.62 19.34
N THR A 228 -24.15 11.17 18.46
CA THR A 228 -24.08 11.44 17.02
C THR A 228 -24.09 12.93 16.72
N PHE A 229 -25.10 13.66 17.26
CA PHE A 229 -25.24 15.08 17.04
C PHE A 229 -23.99 15.84 17.50
N LEU A 230 -23.50 15.57 18.70
CA LEU A 230 -22.31 16.24 19.24
C LEU A 230 -21.04 15.91 18.46
N THR A 231 -20.86 14.67 18.04
CA THR A 231 -19.71 14.30 17.20
C THR A 231 -19.71 15.08 15.90
N LEU A 232 -20.83 15.13 15.18
CA LEU A 232 -20.96 15.87 13.93
C LEU A 232 -20.79 17.38 14.14
N LEU A 233 -21.34 17.94 15.21
CA LEU A 233 -21.20 19.34 15.55
C LEU A 233 -19.74 19.72 15.84
N ILE A 234 -19.03 18.90 16.62
CA ILE A 234 -17.62 19.13 16.94
C ILE A 234 -16.78 19.01 15.68
N MET A 235 -16.96 17.97 14.86
CA MET A 235 -16.22 17.79 13.60
C MET A 235 -16.47 18.93 12.61
N SER A 236 -17.72 19.41 12.51
CA SER A 236 -18.08 20.58 11.71
C SER A 236 -17.40 21.86 12.24
N SER A 237 -17.38 22.04 13.56
CA SER A 237 -16.72 23.18 14.20
C SER A 237 -15.23 23.18 13.98
N ILE A 238 -14.58 22.01 14.09
CA ILE A 238 -13.14 21.84 13.78
C ILE A 238 -12.87 22.21 12.32
N SER A 239 -13.70 21.75 11.38
CA SER A 239 -13.57 22.09 9.95
C SER A 239 -13.66 23.59 9.71
N TYR A 240 -14.65 24.23 10.30
CA TYR A 240 -14.88 25.67 10.16
C TYR A 240 -13.75 26.50 10.79
N LEU A 241 -13.31 26.16 12.01
CA LEU A 241 -12.19 26.82 12.68
C LEU A 241 -10.88 26.66 11.92
N CYS A 242 -10.67 25.50 11.29
CA CYS A 242 -9.54 25.26 10.44
C CYS A 242 -9.51 26.22 9.24
N ILE A 243 -10.65 26.41 8.57
CA ILE A 243 -10.78 27.35 7.45
C ILE A 243 -10.57 28.80 7.92
N LEU A 244 -11.13 29.20 9.06
CA LEU A 244 -10.95 30.53 9.61
C LEU A 244 -9.50 30.86 9.97
N SER A 245 -8.76 29.88 10.50
CA SER A 245 -7.39 30.08 11.00
C SER A 245 -6.33 30.00 9.91
N THR A 246 -6.50 29.12 8.92
CA THR A 246 -5.49 28.82 7.90
C THR A 246 -5.88 29.28 6.50
N GLY A 247 -7.15 29.62 6.26
CA GLY A 247 -7.68 29.88 4.92
C GLY A 247 -7.84 28.62 4.05
N HIS A 248 -7.54 27.44 4.61
CA HIS A 248 -7.54 26.17 3.88
C HIS A 248 -8.44 25.14 4.56
N THR A 249 -8.94 24.19 3.77
CA THR A 249 -9.71 23.05 4.29
C THR A 249 -8.84 22.10 5.11
N ILE A 250 -9.45 21.26 5.95
CA ILE A 250 -8.73 20.21 6.69
C ILE A 250 -7.95 19.31 5.75
N ASN A 251 -8.52 18.94 4.61
CA ASN A 251 -7.86 18.14 3.58
C ASN A 251 -6.56 18.77 3.10
N THR A 252 -6.59 20.05 2.74
CA THR A 252 -5.41 20.78 2.27
C THR A 252 -4.34 20.90 3.37
N ASN A 253 -4.75 21.15 4.61
CA ASN A 253 -3.83 21.26 5.74
C ASN A 253 -3.18 19.90 6.08
N ILE A 254 -3.93 18.82 6.11
CA ILE A 254 -3.37 17.47 6.32
C ILE A 254 -2.43 17.09 5.17
N TYR A 255 -2.80 17.40 3.93
CA TYR A 255 -1.92 17.19 2.79
C TYR A 255 -0.59 17.93 2.97
N ASN A 256 -0.62 19.24 3.23
CA ASN A 256 0.59 20.07 3.31
C ASN A 256 1.44 19.78 4.55
N LEU A 257 0.82 19.52 5.70
CA LEU A 257 1.53 19.36 6.98
C LEU A 257 2.01 17.93 7.23
N VAL A 258 1.30 16.94 6.70
CA VAL A 258 1.58 15.53 6.99
C VAL A 258 1.92 14.76 5.73
N GLN A 259 1.02 14.76 4.76
CA GLN A 259 1.15 13.88 3.59
C GLN A 259 2.35 14.27 2.72
N PHE A 260 2.48 15.50 2.36
CA PHE A 260 3.55 15.98 1.48
C PHE A 260 4.96 15.82 2.12
N PRO A 261 5.24 16.26 3.37
CA PRO A 261 6.52 15.99 4.01
C PRO A 261 6.82 14.49 4.17
N LEU A 262 5.82 13.70 4.56
CA LEU A 262 5.99 12.26 4.71
C LEU A 262 6.35 11.60 3.38
N GLN A 263 5.68 11.98 2.30
CA GLN A 263 5.96 11.49 0.95
C GLN A 263 7.38 11.83 0.49
N LEU A 264 7.87 13.05 0.77
CA LEU A 264 9.24 13.45 0.46
C LEU A 264 10.28 12.64 1.25
N MET A 265 9.97 12.30 2.51
CA MET A 265 10.89 11.53 3.36
C MET A 265 10.97 10.06 2.96
N VAL A 266 9.88 9.49 2.47
CA VAL A 266 9.72 8.03 2.31
C VAL A 266 9.67 7.61 0.85
N GLY A 267 9.08 8.44 -0.03
CA GLY A 267 8.75 8.06 -1.40
C GLY A 267 9.94 7.85 -2.33
N ASP A 268 11.02 8.59 -2.16
CA ASP A 268 12.22 8.54 -3.02
C ASP A 268 13.53 8.38 -2.23
N ASN A 269 13.45 8.18 -0.91
CA ASN A 269 14.63 8.06 -0.06
C ASN A 269 15.11 6.60 0.07
N LEU A 270 16.09 6.23 -0.75
CA LEU A 270 16.69 4.90 -0.74
C LEU A 270 17.22 4.50 0.65
N ILE A 271 17.90 5.43 1.36
CA ILE A 271 18.51 5.12 2.66
C ILE A 271 17.43 4.78 3.68
N ALA A 272 16.34 5.55 3.75
CA ALA A 272 15.23 5.29 4.66
C ALA A 272 14.61 3.91 4.41
N VAL A 273 14.43 3.55 3.14
CA VAL A 273 13.92 2.24 2.72
C VAL A 273 14.87 1.12 3.13
N LEU A 274 16.17 1.26 2.87
CA LEU A 274 17.15 0.24 3.23
C LEU A 274 17.26 0.04 4.74
N VAL A 275 17.18 1.12 5.53
CA VAL A 275 17.16 1.02 7.00
C VAL A 275 15.91 0.31 7.49
N LEU A 276 14.73 0.68 6.98
CA LEU A 276 13.48 0.00 7.34
C LEU A 276 13.53 -1.49 6.99
N TYR A 277 14.00 -1.80 5.78
CA TYR A 277 14.06 -3.18 5.33
C TYR A 277 15.11 -4.00 6.08
N PHE A 278 16.23 -3.39 6.42
CA PHE A 278 17.23 -3.99 7.30
C PHE A 278 16.65 -4.37 8.68
N ILE A 279 15.84 -3.51 9.29
CA ILE A 279 15.17 -3.78 10.57
C ILE A 279 14.20 -4.97 10.41
N ILE A 280 13.40 -5.02 9.34
CA ILE A 280 12.50 -6.15 9.04
C ILE A 280 13.28 -7.48 8.98
N LEU A 281 14.42 -7.47 8.30
CA LEU A 281 15.25 -8.67 8.13
C LEU A 281 15.97 -9.07 9.43
N LEU A 282 16.34 -8.11 10.28
CA LEU A 282 16.87 -8.40 11.61
C LEU A 282 15.88 -9.16 12.50
N PHE A 283 14.59 -8.80 12.46
CA PHE A 283 13.56 -9.56 13.17
C PHE A 283 13.53 -11.02 12.73
N TRP A 284 13.62 -11.28 11.42
CA TRP A 284 13.68 -12.65 10.90
C TRP A 284 14.91 -13.42 11.39
N VAL A 285 16.07 -12.78 11.41
CA VAL A 285 17.32 -13.41 11.89
C VAL A 285 17.23 -13.83 13.36
N VAL A 286 16.48 -13.07 14.16
CA VAL A 286 16.24 -13.35 15.58
C VAL A 286 15.10 -14.37 15.80
N GLY A 287 14.38 -14.76 14.74
CA GLY A 287 13.31 -15.75 14.80
C GLY A 287 11.89 -15.19 14.87
N PHE A 288 11.73 -13.88 14.74
CA PHE A 288 10.41 -13.26 14.60
C PHE A 288 10.03 -13.10 13.14
N HIS A 289 8.75 -13.21 12.81
CA HIS A 289 8.27 -12.91 11.47
C HIS A 289 8.29 -11.39 11.20
N GLY A 290 9.47 -10.88 10.79
CA GLY A 290 9.75 -9.46 10.71
C GLY A 290 8.78 -8.66 9.84
N LYS A 291 8.38 -9.24 8.68
CA LYS A 291 7.40 -8.58 7.80
C LYS A 291 6.07 -8.35 8.52
N ASN A 292 5.51 -9.37 9.18
CA ASN A 292 4.21 -9.25 9.88
C ASN A 292 4.28 -8.25 11.03
N LEU A 293 5.41 -8.19 11.75
CA LEU A 293 5.60 -7.24 12.84
C LEU A 293 5.67 -5.79 12.35
N MET A 294 6.34 -5.55 11.23
CA MET A 294 6.52 -4.22 10.68
C MET A 294 5.44 -3.84 9.64
N LEU A 295 4.54 -4.77 9.32
CA LEU A 295 3.47 -4.57 8.34
C LEU A 295 2.61 -3.32 8.62
N PRO A 296 2.20 -2.99 9.88
CA PRO A 296 1.43 -1.78 10.14
C PRO A 296 2.17 -0.51 9.71
N ILE A 297 3.48 -0.46 9.88
CA ILE A 297 4.31 0.69 9.49
C ILE A 297 4.46 0.74 7.96
N VAL A 298 4.78 -0.38 7.34
CA VAL A 298 4.94 -0.47 5.88
C VAL A 298 3.63 -0.10 5.18
N GLU A 299 2.51 -0.64 5.63
CA GLU A 299 1.20 -0.37 5.03
C GLU A 299 0.79 1.10 5.20
N SER A 300 0.97 1.67 6.38
CA SER A 300 0.59 3.08 6.61
C SER A 300 1.46 4.08 5.82
N LEU A 301 2.74 3.77 5.59
CA LEU A 301 3.66 4.68 4.92
C LEU A 301 3.69 4.49 3.39
N TYR A 302 3.77 3.25 2.92
CA TYR A 302 4.09 2.95 1.52
C TYR A 302 2.89 2.51 0.68
N ARG A 303 1.80 2.02 1.29
CA ARG A 303 0.59 1.67 0.56
C ARG A 303 -0.11 2.91 -0.05
N PRO A 304 -0.24 4.04 0.65
CA PRO A 304 -0.75 5.26 0.05
C PRO A 304 0.04 5.73 -1.17
N LEU A 305 1.37 5.56 -1.17
CA LEU A 305 2.23 5.94 -2.30
C LEU A 305 1.95 5.08 -3.55
N LEU A 306 1.68 3.78 -3.37
CA LEU A 306 1.22 2.92 -4.46
C LEU A 306 -0.07 3.44 -5.08
N TYR A 307 -1.05 3.80 -4.26
CA TYR A 307 -2.33 4.27 -4.74
C TYR A 307 -2.25 5.63 -5.43
N ILE A 308 -1.34 6.51 -4.98
CA ILE A 308 -1.05 7.75 -5.69
C ILE A 308 -0.43 7.47 -7.07
N ASN A 309 0.51 6.53 -7.16
CA ASN A 309 1.07 6.09 -8.45
C ASN A 309 -0.01 5.49 -9.36
N MET A 310 -0.91 4.66 -8.82
CA MET A 310 -2.05 4.10 -9.57
C MET A 310 -2.95 5.21 -10.10
N ALA A 311 -3.30 6.20 -9.27
CA ALA A 311 -4.13 7.33 -9.67
C ALA A 311 -3.44 8.19 -10.74
N ALA A 312 -2.15 8.47 -10.59
CA ALA A 312 -1.33 9.22 -11.56
C ALA A 312 -1.27 8.50 -12.92
N PHE A 313 -1.04 7.18 -12.91
CA PHE A 313 -1.05 6.36 -14.12
C PHE A 313 -2.42 6.36 -14.79
N ASN A 314 -3.49 6.27 -14.02
CA ASN A 314 -4.87 6.35 -14.50
C ASN A 314 -5.21 7.73 -15.11
N ALA A 315 -4.62 8.80 -14.58
CA ALA A 315 -4.73 10.15 -15.14
C ALA A 315 -3.89 10.37 -16.42
N GLY A 316 -3.19 9.34 -16.89
CA GLY A 316 -2.39 9.38 -18.12
C GLY A 316 -0.91 9.69 -17.95
N LEU A 317 -0.44 9.89 -16.70
CA LEU A 317 1.00 10.10 -16.44
C LEU A 317 1.79 8.82 -16.70
N ARG A 318 3.03 8.95 -17.15
CA ARG A 318 3.90 7.82 -17.52
C ARG A 318 5.36 8.07 -17.13
N GLY A 319 6.12 7.00 -16.98
CA GLY A 319 7.57 7.07 -16.74
C GLY A 319 7.93 7.86 -15.50
N LYS A 320 8.73 8.93 -15.65
CA LYS A 320 9.20 9.77 -14.54
C LYS A 320 8.13 10.70 -13.96
N ASP A 321 7.01 10.91 -14.67
CA ASP A 321 5.90 11.75 -14.20
C ASP A 321 5.04 11.01 -13.16
N ILE A 322 5.15 9.69 -13.01
CA ILE A 322 4.60 8.95 -11.89
C ILE A 322 5.34 9.40 -10.61
N PRO A 323 4.63 9.77 -9.50
CA PRO A 323 5.29 10.51 -8.42
C PRO A 323 6.37 9.77 -7.64
N TYR A 324 6.15 8.49 -7.28
CA TYR A 324 7.00 7.81 -6.29
C TYR A 324 7.70 6.58 -6.84
N VAL A 325 8.99 6.43 -6.50
CA VAL A 325 9.78 5.23 -6.80
C VAL A 325 9.43 4.12 -5.82
N PHE A 326 9.46 4.44 -4.51
CA PHE A 326 9.17 3.47 -3.46
C PHE A 326 7.69 3.44 -3.10
N ASN A 327 7.14 2.24 -3.04
CA ASN A 327 5.79 1.93 -2.56
C ASN A 327 5.72 0.46 -2.11
N SER A 328 4.58 0.04 -1.56
CA SER A 328 4.43 -1.30 -0.99
C SER A 328 4.71 -2.44 -1.98
N MET A 329 4.34 -2.30 -3.25
CA MET A 329 4.58 -3.33 -4.28
C MET A 329 6.03 -3.35 -4.78
N MET A 330 6.77 -2.24 -4.69
CA MET A 330 8.19 -2.23 -4.99
C MET A 330 8.98 -3.11 -4.01
N PHE A 331 8.61 -3.11 -2.73
CA PHE A 331 9.22 -4.04 -1.76
C PHE A 331 9.00 -5.49 -2.15
N GLN A 332 7.78 -5.82 -2.57
CA GLN A 332 7.46 -7.17 -3.00
C GLN A 332 8.21 -7.55 -4.29
N MET A 333 8.31 -6.63 -5.25
CA MET A 333 8.99 -6.88 -6.52
C MET A 333 10.50 -7.06 -6.35
N PHE A 334 11.16 -6.24 -5.54
CA PHE A 334 12.61 -6.21 -5.47
C PHE A 334 13.19 -6.76 -4.16
N GLY A 335 12.46 -6.67 -3.06
CA GLY A 335 12.93 -7.07 -1.74
C GLY A 335 12.44 -8.44 -1.27
N GLU A 336 11.47 -9.06 -1.96
CA GLU A 336 10.82 -10.29 -1.51
C GLU A 336 10.74 -11.36 -2.60
N VAL A 337 11.75 -11.46 -3.43
CA VAL A 337 11.79 -12.44 -4.52
C VAL A 337 11.90 -13.87 -3.98
N GLY A 338 10.78 -14.59 -4.00
CA GLY A 338 10.66 -15.90 -3.36
C GLY A 338 10.48 -15.81 -1.84
N GLY A 339 9.93 -14.69 -1.34
CA GLY A 339 9.69 -14.39 0.06
C GLY A 339 10.78 -13.56 0.72
N SER A 340 10.66 -13.32 2.03
CA SER A 340 11.62 -12.52 2.80
C SER A 340 13.04 -13.05 2.64
N GLY A 341 14.03 -12.16 2.49
CA GLY A 341 15.42 -12.56 2.25
C GLY A 341 15.75 -12.88 0.79
N CYS A 342 14.84 -12.70 -0.16
CA CYS A 342 15.00 -13.05 -1.58
C CYS A 342 15.45 -14.51 -1.78
N THR A 343 14.82 -15.44 -1.04
CA THR A 343 15.29 -16.82 -0.90
C THR A 343 15.12 -17.70 -2.15
N LEU A 344 14.42 -17.24 -3.19
CA LEU A 344 14.34 -17.98 -4.46
C LEU A 344 15.73 -18.17 -5.08
N GLY A 345 16.60 -17.16 -5.00
CA GLY A 345 17.99 -17.29 -5.47
C GLY A 345 18.78 -18.32 -4.69
N LEU A 346 18.57 -18.43 -3.37
CA LEU A 346 19.14 -19.48 -2.52
C LEU A 346 18.68 -20.87 -2.97
N VAL A 347 17.36 -21.06 -3.15
CA VAL A 347 16.76 -22.33 -3.59
C VAL A 347 17.33 -22.75 -4.94
N ILE A 348 17.37 -21.84 -5.92
CA ILE A 348 17.92 -22.09 -7.25
C ILE A 348 19.40 -22.45 -7.16
N TYR A 349 20.21 -21.72 -6.37
CA TYR A 349 21.62 -22.02 -6.19
C TYR A 349 21.83 -23.44 -5.65
N ILE A 350 21.12 -23.83 -4.61
CA ILE A 350 21.24 -25.16 -4.01
C ILE A 350 20.84 -26.24 -5.02
N LEU A 351 19.76 -26.08 -5.77
CA LEU A 351 19.31 -27.06 -6.76
C LEU A 351 20.34 -27.28 -7.87
N ILE A 352 21.04 -26.24 -8.28
CA ILE A 352 22.02 -26.34 -9.40
C ILE A 352 23.39 -26.77 -8.92
N PHE A 353 23.92 -26.19 -7.84
CA PHE A 353 25.33 -26.27 -7.47
C PHE A 353 25.63 -27.11 -6.22
N SER A 354 24.65 -27.31 -5.33
CA SER A 354 24.87 -28.08 -4.11
C SER A 354 25.07 -29.56 -4.42
N GLN A 355 26.08 -30.17 -3.75
CA GLN A 355 26.34 -31.60 -3.79
C GLN A 355 25.76 -32.35 -2.58
N ARG A 356 25.24 -31.62 -1.59
CA ARG A 356 24.66 -32.20 -0.37
C ARG A 356 23.22 -32.64 -0.61
N HIS A 357 22.95 -33.90 -0.35
CA HIS A 357 21.61 -34.47 -0.51
C HIS A 357 20.56 -33.77 0.37
N ASP A 358 20.92 -33.49 1.63
CA ASP A 358 20.01 -32.88 2.61
C ASP A 358 19.58 -31.46 2.17
N ASN A 359 20.56 -30.62 1.75
CA ASN A 359 20.29 -29.28 1.27
C ASN A 359 19.43 -29.31 0.00
N ARG A 360 19.72 -30.23 -0.93
CA ARG A 360 18.91 -30.39 -2.16
C ARG A 360 17.49 -30.85 -1.88
N LEU A 361 17.30 -31.73 -0.88
CA LEU A 361 15.97 -32.17 -0.48
C LEU A 361 15.13 -30.98 0.04
N ILE A 362 15.71 -30.16 0.93
CA ILE A 362 15.07 -28.93 1.43
C ILE A 362 14.75 -27.99 0.26
N ALA A 363 15.69 -27.75 -0.65
CA ALA A 363 15.48 -26.88 -1.79
C ALA A 363 14.38 -27.38 -2.75
N ASN A 364 14.32 -28.70 -3.00
CA ASN A 364 13.25 -29.30 -3.81
C ASN A 364 11.85 -29.08 -3.20
N ILE A 365 11.71 -29.30 -1.89
CA ILE A 365 10.43 -29.08 -1.19
C ILE A 365 10.07 -27.60 -1.17
N SER A 366 11.07 -26.72 -1.09
CA SER A 366 10.88 -25.27 -0.99
C SER A 366 10.68 -24.59 -2.34
N LEU A 367 10.96 -25.23 -3.47
CA LEU A 367 10.91 -24.60 -4.79
C LEU A 367 9.52 -24.06 -5.13
N PHE A 368 8.49 -24.90 -5.04
CA PHE A 368 7.13 -24.50 -5.37
C PHE A 368 6.60 -23.41 -4.41
N PRO A 369 6.72 -23.54 -3.07
CA PRO A 369 6.39 -22.45 -2.17
C PRO A 369 7.12 -21.14 -2.48
N SER A 370 8.44 -21.20 -2.77
CA SER A 370 9.22 -20.00 -3.09
C SER A 370 8.76 -19.32 -4.39
N LEU A 371 8.24 -20.06 -5.37
CA LEU A 371 7.63 -19.49 -6.57
C LEU A 371 6.34 -18.71 -6.29
N VAL A 372 5.74 -18.90 -5.14
CA VAL A 372 4.56 -18.13 -4.67
C VAL A 372 4.90 -17.26 -3.44
N ASN A 373 6.17 -16.92 -3.28
CA ASN A 373 6.71 -16.06 -2.21
C ASN A 373 6.52 -16.59 -0.78
N ILE A 374 6.35 -17.92 -0.63
CA ILE A 374 6.27 -18.61 0.66
C ILE A 374 7.63 -19.28 0.90
N ASN A 375 8.34 -18.88 1.96
CA ASN A 375 9.71 -19.30 2.18
C ASN A 375 10.03 -19.86 3.57
N GLU A 376 9.01 -20.09 4.39
CA GLU A 376 9.18 -20.67 5.72
C GLU A 376 9.86 -22.05 5.65
N THR A 377 9.57 -22.84 4.62
CA THR A 377 10.21 -24.14 4.40
C THR A 377 11.73 -24.04 4.23
N VAL A 378 12.22 -23.01 3.54
CA VAL A 378 13.67 -22.80 3.38
C VAL A 378 14.28 -22.10 4.59
N ILE A 379 13.58 -21.17 5.23
CA ILE A 379 14.09 -20.46 6.41
C ILE A 379 14.32 -21.42 7.59
N PHE A 380 13.39 -22.33 7.82
CA PHE A 380 13.45 -23.29 8.92
C PHE A 380 14.16 -24.59 8.53
N GLY A 381 14.11 -25.00 7.26
CA GLY A 381 14.82 -26.18 6.77
C GLY A 381 16.32 -25.94 6.67
N MET A 382 16.73 -24.82 6.10
CA MET A 382 18.10 -24.32 6.19
C MET A 382 18.19 -23.46 7.47
N PRO A 383 19.06 -23.75 8.44
CA PRO A 383 19.08 -23.02 9.71
C PRO A 383 19.57 -21.58 9.51
N ILE A 384 18.70 -20.72 8.95
CA ILE A 384 18.99 -19.30 8.68
C ILE A 384 18.88 -18.49 9.98
N VAL A 385 17.87 -18.81 10.80
CA VAL A 385 17.60 -18.15 12.08
C VAL A 385 18.78 -18.39 13.03
N LEU A 386 19.28 -17.30 13.62
CA LEU A 386 20.42 -17.29 14.55
C LEU A 386 21.73 -17.90 14.00
N ASN A 387 21.83 -18.12 12.70
CA ASN A 387 23.03 -18.58 12.04
C ASN A 387 23.77 -17.43 11.36
N PRO A 388 24.88 -16.92 11.92
CA PRO A 388 25.55 -15.73 11.36
C PRO A 388 25.97 -15.89 9.89
N LEU A 389 26.35 -17.12 9.49
CA LEU A 389 26.81 -17.36 8.12
C LEU A 389 25.69 -17.27 7.08
N LEU A 390 24.48 -17.75 7.39
CA LEU A 390 23.34 -17.74 6.51
C LEU A 390 22.48 -16.48 6.67
N SER A 391 22.52 -15.82 7.85
CA SER A 391 21.82 -14.57 8.09
C SER A 391 22.41 -13.39 7.31
N ILE A 392 23.73 -13.40 7.06
CA ILE A 392 24.37 -12.33 6.28
C ILE A 392 23.78 -12.24 4.86
N PRO A 393 23.81 -13.30 4.02
CA PRO A 393 23.21 -13.23 2.69
C PRO A 393 21.69 -13.02 2.74
N PHE A 394 20.98 -13.53 3.76
CA PHE A 394 19.55 -13.30 3.96
C PHE A 394 19.21 -11.80 4.13
N ILE A 395 20.10 -11.03 4.77
CA ILE A 395 19.97 -9.57 4.90
C ILE A 395 20.46 -8.88 3.61
N LEU A 396 21.62 -9.28 3.08
CA LEU A 396 22.26 -8.57 1.97
C LEU A 396 21.50 -8.71 0.65
N ALA A 397 20.93 -9.88 0.36
CA ALA A 397 20.27 -10.12 -0.93
C ALA A 397 19.10 -9.16 -1.19
N PRO A 398 18.14 -8.95 -0.26
CA PRO A 398 17.09 -7.97 -0.44
C PRO A 398 17.59 -6.53 -0.53
N LEU A 399 18.57 -6.15 0.30
CA LEU A 399 19.10 -4.77 0.30
C LEU A 399 19.78 -4.43 -1.02
N ILE A 400 20.58 -5.36 -1.56
CA ILE A 400 21.23 -5.20 -2.87
C ILE A 400 20.20 -5.21 -3.99
N SER A 401 19.21 -6.09 -3.91
CA SER A 401 18.14 -6.19 -4.89
C SER A 401 17.25 -4.94 -4.93
N LEU A 402 16.85 -4.41 -3.78
CA LEU A 402 16.12 -3.13 -3.68
C LEU A 402 16.95 -1.96 -4.24
N THR A 403 18.24 -1.93 -3.93
CA THR A 403 19.16 -0.91 -4.45
C THR A 403 19.27 -1.01 -5.98
N ALA A 404 19.42 -2.21 -6.52
CA ALA A 404 19.45 -2.44 -7.96
C ALA A 404 18.12 -2.03 -8.62
N GLY A 405 16.97 -2.42 -8.03
CA GLY A 405 15.65 -2.01 -8.49
C GLY A 405 15.47 -0.50 -8.53
N TYR A 406 15.92 0.20 -7.49
CA TYR A 406 15.92 1.66 -7.45
C TYR A 406 16.69 2.25 -8.63
N PHE A 407 17.93 1.80 -8.87
CA PHE A 407 18.73 2.31 -9.98
C PHE A 407 18.15 1.94 -11.35
N LEU A 408 17.58 0.74 -11.53
CA LEU A 408 16.90 0.36 -12.78
C LEU A 408 15.72 1.28 -13.09
N ILE A 409 14.99 1.73 -12.05
CA ILE A 409 13.90 2.71 -12.22
C ILE A 409 14.45 4.10 -12.51
N GLN A 410 15.50 4.55 -11.81
CA GLN A 410 16.09 5.89 -11.99
C GLN A 410 16.67 6.10 -13.39
N ILE A 411 17.35 5.10 -13.94
CA ILE A 411 17.86 5.16 -15.32
C ILE A 411 16.77 5.03 -16.39
N GLY A 412 15.52 4.71 -15.97
CA GLY A 412 14.37 4.55 -16.86
C GLY A 412 14.29 3.21 -17.57
N PHE A 413 15.08 2.21 -17.17
CA PHE A 413 15.01 0.85 -17.68
C PHE A 413 13.74 0.13 -17.17
N CYS A 414 13.49 0.19 -15.87
CA CYS A 414 12.28 -0.34 -15.27
C CYS A 414 11.25 0.78 -15.07
N PRO A 415 9.99 0.62 -15.51
CA PRO A 415 8.94 1.57 -15.16
C PRO A 415 8.68 1.58 -13.65
N ARG A 416 8.15 2.70 -13.14
CA ARG A 416 7.68 2.77 -11.76
C ARG A 416 6.53 1.80 -11.51
N VAL A 417 6.46 1.29 -10.29
CA VAL A 417 5.43 0.35 -9.85
C VAL A 417 4.12 1.10 -9.64
N ILE A 418 3.08 0.64 -10.31
CA ILE A 418 1.80 1.36 -10.47
C ILE A 418 0.57 0.48 -10.26
N MET A 419 0.74 -0.82 -10.00
CA MET A 419 -0.38 -1.74 -9.83
C MET A 419 -0.22 -2.60 -8.60
N GLU A 420 -1.34 -2.90 -7.96
CA GLU A 420 -1.43 -3.89 -6.90
C GLU A 420 -1.73 -5.26 -7.49
N VAL A 421 -1.03 -6.28 -7.01
CA VAL A 421 -1.26 -7.68 -7.35
C VAL A 421 -1.18 -8.53 -6.09
N PRO A 422 -1.79 -9.73 -6.08
CA PRO A 422 -1.66 -10.64 -4.94
C PRO A 422 -0.18 -10.95 -4.64
N TRP A 423 0.18 -10.98 -3.36
CA TRP A 423 1.55 -11.25 -2.92
C TRP A 423 2.06 -12.65 -3.32
N VAL A 424 1.15 -13.60 -3.55
CA VAL A 424 1.45 -14.96 -4.04
C VAL A 424 1.73 -15.02 -5.55
N MET A 425 1.77 -13.88 -6.24
CA MET A 425 2.04 -13.84 -7.68
C MET A 425 3.44 -14.37 -7.99
N PRO A 426 3.57 -15.31 -8.96
CA PRO A 426 4.86 -15.85 -9.33
C PRO A 426 5.86 -14.77 -9.81
N PRO A 427 7.17 -14.96 -9.54
CA PRO A 427 8.22 -14.09 -10.05
C PRO A 427 8.13 -13.92 -11.58
N ILE A 428 8.69 -12.83 -12.10
CA ILE A 428 8.62 -12.42 -13.51
C ILE A 428 7.21 -11.91 -13.87
N LEU A 429 6.14 -12.72 -13.66
CA LEU A 429 4.77 -12.27 -13.87
C LEU A 429 4.40 -11.11 -12.92
N LEU A 430 4.83 -11.18 -11.66
CA LEU A 430 4.68 -10.07 -10.72
C LEU A 430 5.33 -8.80 -11.29
N GLY A 431 6.60 -8.85 -11.69
CA GLY A 431 7.32 -7.70 -12.26
C GLY A 431 6.64 -7.12 -13.51
N PHE A 432 6.09 -7.98 -14.36
CA PHE A 432 5.32 -7.58 -15.54
C PHE A 432 4.04 -6.83 -15.15
N LEU A 433 3.25 -7.39 -14.24
CA LEU A 433 1.94 -6.85 -13.88
C LEU A 433 2.05 -5.56 -13.06
N VAL A 434 2.91 -5.51 -12.02
CA VAL A 434 3.02 -4.32 -11.15
C VAL A 434 3.53 -3.08 -11.89
N THR A 435 4.20 -3.27 -13.03
CA THR A 435 4.69 -2.19 -13.91
C THR A 435 3.74 -1.86 -15.06
N GLY A 436 2.48 -2.33 -15.00
CA GLY A 436 1.46 -2.04 -16.00
C GLY A 436 1.62 -2.81 -17.31
N GLY A 437 2.13 -4.04 -17.25
CA GLY A 437 2.33 -4.90 -18.42
C GLY A 437 3.65 -4.65 -19.15
N SER A 438 4.66 -4.11 -18.47
CA SER A 438 5.97 -3.84 -19.07
C SER A 438 6.88 -5.07 -19.04
N ILE A 439 7.41 -5.44 -20.21
CA ILE A 439 8.43 -6.49 -20.33
C ILE A 439 9.71 -6.12 -19.57
N TYR A 440 10.05 -4.83 -19.48
CA TYR A 440 11.21 -4.35 -18.72
C TYR A 440 11.03 -4.55 -17.22
N GLY A 441 9.79 -4.51 -16.71
CA GLY A 441 9.47 -4.90 -15.34
C GLY A 441 9.74 -6.38 -15.08
N ALA A 442 9.35 -7.26 -16.00
CA ALA A 442 9.64 -8.69 -15.94
C ALA A 442 11.16 -8.98 -15.96
N ILE A 443 11.89 -8.31 -16.86
CA ILE A 443 13.36 -8.44 -16.96
C ILE A 443 14.02 -7.93 -15.67
N SER A 444 13.59 -6.81 -15.13
CA SER A 444 14.11 -6.27 -13.86
C SER A 444 13.91 -7.23 -12.70
N HIS A 445 12.79 -7.92 -12.65
CA HIS A 445 12.53 -8.94 -11.64
C HIS A 445 13.46 -10.17 -11.83
N LEU A 446 13.71 -10.58 -13.07
CA LEU A 446 14.68 -11.66 -13.38
C LEU A 446 16.10 -11.27 -12.96
N ILE A 447 16.53 -10.02 -13.18
CA ILE A 447 17.80 -9.48 -12.71
C ILE A 447 17.92 -9.63 -11.18
N CYS A 448 16.85 -9.35 -10.43
CA CYS A 448 16.85 -9.49 -8.98
C CYS A 448 16.95 -10.94 -8.50
N ILE A 449 16.33 -11.89 -9.21
CA ILE A 449 16.53 -13.33 -8.95
C ILE A 449 18.03 -13.69 -9.11
N PHE A 450 18.64 -13.21 -10.18
CA PHE A 450 20.06 -13.46 -10.45
C PHE A 450 20.99 -12.80 -9.42
N ILE A 451 20.70 -11.55 -9.01
CA ILE A 451 21.43 -10.88 -7.92
C ILE A 451 21.34 -11.70 -6.64
N SER A 452 20.15 -12.13 -6.26
CA SER A 452 19.96 -12.96 -5.08
C SER A 452 20.79 -14.24 -5.13
N LEU A 453 20.77 -14.96 -6.26
CA LEU A 453 21.59 -16.17 -6.47
C LEU A 453 23.08 -15.87 -6.26
N LEU A 454 23.60 -14.79 -6.84
CA LEU A 454 25.01 -14.42 -6.72
C LEU A 454 25.38 -14.06 -5.27
N VAL A 455 24.50 -13.39 -4.54
CA VAL A 455 24.74 -13.02 -3.14
C VAL A 455 24.79 -14.26 -2.25
N TYR A 456 23.91 -15.23 -2.45
CA TYR A 456 23.89 -16.46 -1.66
C TYR A 456 25.06 -17.41 -1.99
N ALA A 457 25.55 -17.42 -3.22
CA ALA A 457 26.55 -18.37 -3.73
C ALA A 457 27.78 -18.54 -2.82
N PRO A 458 28.55 -17.51 -2.45
CA PRO A 458 29.76 -17.67 -1.65
C PRO A 458 29.45 -18.18 -0.23
N PHE A 459 28.33 -17.77 0.36
CA PHE A 459 27.99 -18.17 1.73
C PHE A 459 27.53 -19.63 1.81
N ILE A 460 26.75 -20.11 0.84
CA ILE A 460 26.34 -21.51 0.79
C ILE A 460 27.55 -22.42 0.51
N TYR A 461 28.45 -22.01 -0.37
CA TYR A 461 29.67 -22.74 -0.61
C TYR A 461 30.52 -22.91 0.67
N ILE A 462 30.70 -21.84 1.45
CA ILE A 462 31.41 -21.87 2.73
C ILE A 462 30.66 -22.74 3.76
N TYR A 463 29.33 -22.60 3.82
CA TYR A 463 28.49 -23.36 4.72
C TYR A 463 28.61 -24.88 4.48
N GLU A 464 28.52 -25.33 3.24
CA GLU A 464 28.63 -26.73 2.89
C GLU A 464 30.04 -27.28 3.16
N ARG A 465 31.08 -26.49 2.92
CA ARG A 465 32.45 -26.88 3.29
C ARG A 465 32.63 -27.07 4.78
N LYS A 466 32.00 -26.22 5.61
CA LYS A 466 32.08 -26.36 7.06
C LYS A 466 31.35 -27.61 7.53
N GLN A 467 30.16 -27.91 7.01
CA GLN A 467 29.44 -29.13 7.31
C GLN A 467 30.20 -30.37 6.94
N LYS A 468 30.86 -30.39 5.75
CA LYS A 468 31.68 -31.53 5.31
C LYS A 468 32.89 -31.79 6.20
N LYS A 469 33.49 -30.72 6.78
CA LYS A 469 34.59 -30.88 7.75
C LYS A 469 34.11 -31.45 9.08
N GLU A 470 32.95 -31.08 9.53
CA GLU A 470 32.36 -31.57 10.78
C GLU A 470 32.01 -33.06 10.68
N GLU A 471 31.56 -33.56 9.51
CA GLU A 471 31.28 -34.97 9.25
C GLU A 471 32.56 -35.86 9.25
N TYR A 472 33.74 -35.32 8.90
CA TYR A 472 35.00 -36.06 8.95
C TYR A 472 35.61 -36.12 10.37
N LEU A 473 35.04 -35.38 11.34
CA LEU A 473 35.55 -35.34 12.72
C LEU A 473 34.79 -36.27 13.65
N TYR A 474 33.69 -36.86 13.20
CA TYR A 474 32.90 -37.89 13.87
C TYR A 474 32.92 -39.20 13.04
#